data_90fa10aa466d67434b1b2ad228f332dc
#
_entry.id   90fa10aa466d67434b1b2ad228f332dc
#
_cell.length_a   1.000
_cell.length_b   1.000
_cell.length_c   1.000
_cell.angle_alpha   90.00
_cell.angle_beta   90.00
_cell.angle_gamma   90.00
#
_symmetry.space_group_name_H-M   'P 1'
#
loop_
_entity.id
_entity.type
_entity.pdbx_description
1 polymer ?
#
loop_
_entity_poly.entity_id
_entity_poly.type
_entity_poly.pdbx_seq_one_letter_code
_entity_poly.pdbx_strand_id
1 'polypeptide(L)'
;WDSVWGSVPDSVRDSVGAAVRDSIRISVWDSIYGQHDASWLSLYDYFRVVCGLKAQTARLRGLTDLARSAGWALPHKDSCWVSERHNTLRLDDRGRLHCADGPAVTYPDGWSIYAVHGVRVSERIVMHPESFTSEELAKEPNSEVLRIIGERLGWSVFLDKIGAVVVDTYVDPDTKLVYELLDLAERKGPDQPRWLRKRSPKLLDGSEPTYVEKVHPDLTHAIAARNWQFRKPDGTWPSVKEANLSPALRFGCMGEMMKEMMKVYRHGDVQLDETELETIPDGFVIVPDGDRGVILAEGEATGHAHRLPAGSAELYRKPGVETALLRVLKPVNLQHEEHGPGPLRPMIYRVGTKRQYTESEHGCLL
;
A
#
# COMPACT_ATOMS: atom_id res chain seq x y z
N TRP A 1 28.46 -9.38 -22.09
CA TRP A 1 27.13 -9.90 -21.77
C TRP A 1 26.69 -10.96 -22.78
N ASP A 2 26.82 -10.71 -24.05
CA ASP A 2 26.35 -11.57 -25.16
C ASP A 2 27.02 -12.96 -25.20
N SER A 3 28.25 -13.12 -24.70
CA SER A 3 28.99 -14.37 -24.77
C SER A 3 28.58 -15.43 -23.72
N VAL A 4 28.04 -15.02 -22.58
CA VAL A 4 27.53 -15.97 -21.54
C VAL A 4 26.11 -16.38 -21.86
N TRP A 5 25.28 -15.44 -22.32
CA TRP A 5 23.92 -15.73 -22.75
C TRP A 5 23.83 -16.57 -24.02
N GLY A 6 24.78 -16.39 -24.94
CA GLY A 6 24.85 -17.15 -26.20
C GLY A 6 25.16 -18.65 -26.05
N SER A 7 25.69 -19.08 -24.89
CA SER A 7 26.01 -20.49 -24.60
C SER A 7 24.89 -21.25 -23.86
N VAL A 8 23.82 -20.58 -23.47
CA VAL A 8 22.66 -21.23 -22.81
C VAL A 8 21.57 -21.49 -23.86
N PRO A 9 21.08 -22.73 -24.03
CA PRO A 9 19.98 -23.04 -24.95
C PRO A 9 18.76 -22.16 -24.69
N ASP A 10 18.10 -21.66 -25.73
CA ASP A 10 16.95 -20.79 -25.66
C ASP A 10 15.81 -21.37 -24.79
N SER A 11 15.59 -22.68 -24.89
CA SER A 11 14.59 -23.40 -24.08
C SER A 11 14.88 -23.38 -22.57
N VAL A 12 16.17 -23.34 -22.18
CA VAL A 12 16.58 -23.20 -20.77
C VAL A 12 16.51 -21.74 -20.35
N ARG A 13 16.83 -20.81 -21.26
CA ARG A 13 16.76 -19.37 -21.06
C ARG A 13 15.31 -18.92 -20.80
N ASP A 14 14.35 -19.42 -21.56
CA ASP A 14 12.94 -19.04 -21.46
C ASP A 14 12.25 -19.71 -20.26
N SER A 15 12.49 -21.00 -20.01
CA SER A 15 11.85 -21.70 -18.89
C SER A 15 12.45 -21.35 -17.53
N VAL A 16 13.78 -21.21 -17.44
CA VAL A 16 14.46 -20.75 -16.22
C VAL A 16 14.27 -19.23 -16.04
N GLY A 17 14.29 -18.49 -17.15
CA GLY A 17 14.11 -17.04 -17.11
C GLY A 17 12.72 -16.57 -16.65
N ALA A 18 11.66 -17.31 -16.94
CA ALA A 18 10.31 -16.98 -16.46
C ALA A 18 10.08 -17.47 -15.02
N ALA A 19 10.33 -18.75 -14.74
CA ALA A 19 10.10 -19.34 -13.43
C ALA A 19 11.05 -18.79 -12.35
N VAL A 20 12.32 -18.51 -12.71
CA VAL A 20 13.30 -17.92 -11.80
C VAL A 20 13.08 -16.41 -11.64
N ARG A 21 12.68 -15.69 -12.69
CA ARG A 21 12.32 -14.26 -12.56
C ARG A 21 11.16 -14.05 -11.60
N ASP A 22 10.08 -14.80 -11.73
CA ASP A 22 8.89 -14.58 -10.91
C ASP A 22 9.07 -15.07 -9.46
N SER A 23 9.73 -16.21 -9.25
CA SER A 23 9.97 -16.73 -7.90
C SER A 23 11.11 -16.02 -7.16
N ILE A 24 12.23 -15.71 -7.85
CA ILE A 24 13.38 -15.02 -7.22
C ILE A 24 13.09 -13.52 -7.09
N ARG A 25 12.38 -12.91 -8.04
CA ARG A 25 12.14 -11.47 -8.04
C ARG A 25 11.28 -11.01 -6.87
N ILE A 26 10.24 -11.74 -6.50
CA ILE A 26 9.36 -11.37 -5.38
C ILE A 26 10.01 -11.69 -4.04
N SER A 27 10.66 -12.85 -3.89
CA SER A 27 11.22 -13.26 -2.59
C SER A 27 12.63 -12.75 -2.33
N VAL A 28 13.42 -12.47 -3.37
CA VAL A 28 14.84 -12.09 -3.22
C VAL A 28 15.03 -10.58 -3.11
N TRP A 29 14.25 -9.75 -3.83
CA TRP A 29 14.33 -8.30 -3.69
C TRP A 29 13.87 -7.83 -2.31
N ASP A 30 12.81 -8.43 -1.77
CA ASP A 30 12.32 -8.10 -0.44
C ASP A 30 13.20 -8.69 0.70
N SER A 31 13.97 -9.75 0.41
CA SER A 31 14.79 -10.44 1.41
C SER A 31 16.27 -10.03 1.44
N ILE A 32 16.79 -9.32 0.42
CA ILE A 32 18.19 -8.93 0.35
C ILE A 32 18.38 -7.44 0.63
N TYR A 33 18.00 -7.02 1.82
CA TYR A 33 18.26 -5.65 2.26
C TYR A 33 19.77 -5.36 2.28
N GLY A 34 20.20 -4.39 1.47
CA GLY A 34 21.60 -3.96 1.41
C GLY A 34 22.53 -4.80 0.51
N GLN A 35 21.99 -5.58 -0.42
CA GLN A 35 22.79 -6.36 -1.40
C GLN A 35 22.14 -6.36 -2.79
N HIS A 36 22.13 -5.21 -3.45
CA HIS A 36 21.39 -5.03 -4.70
C HIS A 36 21.84 -5.94 -5.87
N ASP A 37 23.08 -6.46 -5.85
CA ASP A 37 23.61 -7.35 -6.90
C ASP A 37 23.44 -8.85 -6.59
N ALA A 38 23.10 -9.23 -5.37
CA ALA A 38 23.09 -10.63 -4.97
C ALA A 38 22.03 -11.46 -5.70
N SER A 39 20.90 -10.86 -6.07
CA SER A 39 19.80 -11.53 -6.74
C SER A 39 20.22 -12.11 -8.12
N TRP A 40 20.82 -11.28 -8.97
CA TRP A 40 21.25 -11.71 -10.28
C TRP A 40 22.57 -12.47 -10.24
N LEU A 41 23.47 -12.15 -9.32
CA LEU A 41 24.73 -12.87 -9.12
C LEU A 41 24.49 -14.30 -8.65
N SER A 42 23.46 -14.57 -7.86
CA SER A 42 23.11 -15.92 -7.41
C SER A 42 22.81 -16.86 -8.57
N LEU A 43 22.20 -16.35 -9.64
CA LEU A 43 21.94 -17.13 -10.86
C LEU A 43 23.24 -17.54 -11.56
N TYR A 44 24.20 -16.60 -11.67
CA TYR A 44 25.52 -16.91 -12.26
C TYR A 44 26.36 -17.83 -11.36
N ASP A 45 26.22 -17.72 -10.06
CA ASP A 45 26.86 -18.66 -9.14
C ASP A 45 26.29 -20.06 -9.27
N TYR A 46 24.98 -20.22 -9.47
CA TYR A 46 24.35 -21.48 -9.84
C TYR A 46 24.95 -22.06 -11.14
N PHE A 47 25.05 -21.26 -12.19
CA PHE A 47 25.69 -21.71 -13.44
C PHE A 47 27.14 -22.14 -13.25
N ARG A 48 27.86 -21.43 -12.39
CA ARG A 48 29.25 -21.75 -12.08
C ARG A 48 29.40 -23.04 -11.28
N VAL A 49 28.59 -23.22 -10.22
CA VAL A 49 28.75 -24.30 -9.24
C VAL A 49 28.05 -25.56 -9.71
N VAL A 50 26.80 -25.43 -10.17
CA VAL A 50 25.94 -26.56 -10.54
C VAL A 50 26.12 -26.97 -12.01
N CYS A 51 26.12 -25.98 -12.91
CA CYS A 51 26.27 -26.26 -14.35
C CYS A 51 27.74 -26.36 -14.80
N GLY A 52 28.71 -26.13 -13.93
CA GLY A 52 30.13 -26.24 -14.23
C GLY A 52 30.73 -25.17 -15.14
N LEU A 53 29.98 -24.08 -15.41
CA LEU A 53 30.36 -23.00 -16.35
C LEU A 53 31.39 -22.03 -15.73
N LYS A 54 32.49 -22.57 -15.20
CA LYS A 54 33.49 -21.80 -14.45
C LYS A 54 34.22 -20.76 -15.31
N ALA A 55 34.58 -21.14 -16.55
CA ALA A 55 35.30 -20.26 -17.46
C ALA A 55 34.41 -19.06 -17.92
N GLN A 56 33.15 -19.35 -18.26
CA GLN A 56 32.20 -18.37 -18.77
C GLN A 56 31.81 -17.32 -17.68
N THR A 57 31.79 -17.74 -16.40
CA THR A 57 31.44 -16.88 -15.26
C THR A 57 32.64 -16.28 -14.54
N ALA A 58 33.88 -16.57 -15.00
CA ALA A 58 35.10 -16.15 -14.31
C ALA A 58 35.20 -14.62 -14.11
N ARG A 59 34.69 -13.81 -15.03
CA ARG A 59 34.70 -12.34 -14.96
C ARG A 59 33.84 -11.77 -13.85
N LEU A 60 32.83 -12.53 -13.38
CA LEU A 60 31.92 -12.10 -12.31
C LEU A 60 32.42 -12.48 -10.91
N ARG A 61 33.55 -13.20 -10.81
CA ARG A 61 34.06 -13.70 -9.53
C ARG A 61 34.26 -12.57 -8.50
N GLY A 62 34.96 -11.50 -8.89
CA GLY A 62 35.22 -10.39 -7.97
C GLY A 62 33.94 -9.73 -7.44
N LEU A 63 32.95 -9.55 -8.30
CA LEU A 63 31.65 -8.99 -7.91
C LEU A 63 30.86 -9.97 -7.01
N THR A 64 30.94 -11.28 -7.32
CA THR A 64 30.33 -12.31 -6.46
C THR A 64 30.98 -12.36 -5.08
N ASP A 65 32.32 -12.27 -5.01
CA ASP A 65 33.06 -12.24 -3.76
C ASP A 65 32.77 -10.97 -2.95
N LEU A 66 32.62 -9.82 -3.63
CA LEU A 66 32.17 -8.57 -3.01
C LEU A 66 30.75 -8.68 -2.44
N ALA A 67 29.80 -9.18 -3.23
CA ALA A 67 28.41 -9.37 -2.79
C ALA A 67 28.27 -10.37 -1.62
N ARG A 68 29.22 -11.31 -1.47
CA ARG A 68 29.27 -12.24 -0.35
C ARG A 68 29.86 -11.63 0.92
N SER A 69 30.75 -10.66 0.79
CA SER A 69 31.52 -10.10 1.92
C SER A 69 31.04 -8.73 2.38
N ALA A 70 30.35 -7.99 1.53
CA ALA A 70 29.87 -6.65 1.82
C ALA A 70 28.35 -6.53 1.68
N GLY A 71 27.78 -5.45 2.16
CA GLY A 71 26.41 -5.02 1.89
C GLY A 71 26.35 -4.25 0.56
N TRP A 72 26.09 -2.94 0.64
CA TRP A 72 26.11 -2.05 -0.54
C TRP A 72 27.54 -1.69 -0.93
N ALA A 73 27.79 -1.61 -2.23
CA ALA A 73 29.01 -1.09 -2.78
C ALA A 73 28.68 -0.03 -3.82
N LEU A 74 29.16 1.20 -3.62
CA LEU A 74 28.94 2.35 -4.50
C LEU A 74 30.29 2.81 -5.06
N PRO A 75 30.72 2.32 -6.23
CA PRO A 75 32.00 2.68 -6.82
C PRO A 75 31.95 4.09 -7.43
N HIS A 76 33.00 4.86 -7.15
CA HIS A 76 33.31 6.13 -7.79
C HIS A 76 34.69 6.03 -8.48
N LYS A 77 35.06 7.08 -9.24
CA LYS A 77 36.28 7.09 -10.02
C LYS A 77 37.55 6.72 -9.23
N ASP A 78 37.67 7.29 -8.02
CA ASP A 78 38.89 7.14 -7.19
C ASP A 78 38.58 6.60 -5.79
N SER A 79 37.34 6.19 -5.52
CA SER A 79 36.90 5.68 -4.23
C SER A 79 35.73 4.70 -4.37
N CYS A 80 35.53 3.85 -3.36
CA CYS A 80 34.34 3.00 -3.27
C CYS A 80 33.80 3.07 -1.85
N TRP A 81 32.53 3.42 -1.70
CA TRP A 81 31.86 3.29 -0.42
C TRP A 81 31.29 1.89 -0.31
N VAL A 82 31.61 1.23 0.78
CA VAL A 82 31.17 -0.13 1.04
C VAL A 82 30.51 -0.15 2.42
N SER A 83 29.32 -0.71 2.54
CA SER A 83 28.69 -0.94 3.82
C SER A 83 29.01 -2.35 4.33
N GLU A 84 29.02 -2.50 5.65
CA GLU A 84 28.97 -3.81 6.29
C GLU A 84 27.68 -4.55 5.91
N ARG A 85 27.70 -5.86 6.09
CA ARG A 85 26.46 -6.66 6.05
C ARG A 85 25.68 -6.49 7.34
N HIS A 86 24.37 -6.62 7.25
CA HIS A 86 23.53 -6.64 8.45
C HIS A 86 23.82 -7.88 9.32
N ASN A 87 23.77 -7.69 10.64
CA ASN A 87 23.87 -8.78 11.61
C ASN A 87 22.57 -9.54 11.75
N THR A 88 21.46 -8.80 11.67
CA THR A 88 20.10 -9.33 11.81
C THR A 88 19.24 -8.80 10.67
N LEU A 89 18.44 -9.69 10.11
CA LEU A 89 17.37 -9.36 9.18
C LEU A 89 16.13 -10.16 9.61
N ARG A 90 15.07 -9.47 9.98
CA ARG A 90 13.80 -10.08 10.40
C ARG A 90 12.70 -9.67 9.44
N LEU A 91 12.00 -10.66 8.92
CA LEU A 91 10.95 -10.52 7.93
C LEU A 91 9.67 -11.18 8.44
N ASP A 92 8.53 -10.71 7.98
CA ASP A 92 7.26 -11.40 8.14
C ASP A 92 7.09 -12.53 7.10
N ASP A 93 5.98 -13.27 7.18
CA ASP A 93 5.67 -14.39 6.27
C ASP A 93 5.53 -13.97 4.80
N ARG A 94 5.42 -12.67 4.53
CA ARG A 94 5.37 -12.09 3.19
C ARG A 94 6.72 -11.54 2.70
N GLY A 95 7.80 -11.72 3.47
CA GLY A 95 9.14 -11.24 3.16
C GLY A 95 9.38 -9.75 3.43
N ARG A 96 8.46 -9.06 4.11
CA ARG A 96 8.59 -7.64 4.44
C ARG A 96 9.37 -7.47 5.74
N LEU A 97 10.13 -6.36 5.86
CA LEU A 97 10.82 -6.04 7.12
C LEU A 97 9.81 -5.99 8.28
N HIS A 98 10.04 -6.82 9.29
CA HIS A 98 9.14 -6.89 10.44
C HIS A 98 9.84 -7.36 11.70
N CYS A 99 9.67 -6.60 12.78
CA CYS A 99 9.97 -7.06 14.12
C CYS A 99 9.07 -6.34 15.13
N ALA A 100 8.36 -7.14 15.95
CA ALA A 100 7.43 -6.58 16.92
C ALA A 100 8.09 -6.18 18.25
N ASP A 101 9.28 -6.68 18.55
CA ASP A 101 9.93 -6.54 19.86
C ASP A 101 11.38 -6.01 19.77
N GLY A 102 11.77 -5.46 18.61
CA GLY A 102 13.11 -4.94 18.39
C GLY A 102 13.30 -4.41 16.97
N PRO A 103 14.55 -4.18 16.55
CA PRO A 103 14.86 -3.78 15.20
C PRO A 103 14.64 -4.92 14.19
N ALA A 104 14.13 -4.59 13.01
CA ALA A 104 13.99 -5.51 11.88
C ALA A 104 15.35 -5.75 11.19
N VAL A 105 16.23 -4.74 11.19
CA VAL A 105 17.60 -4.85 10.66
C VAL A 105 18.58 -4.24 11.66
N THR A 106 19.73 -4.91 11.88
CA THR A 106 20.83 -4.34 12.66
C THR A 106 22.15 -4.50 11.91
N TYR A 107 23.04 -3.55 12.07
CA TYR A 107 24.38 -3.55 11.51
C TYR A 107 25.46 -3.62 12.58
N PRO A 108 26.70 -4.02 12.25
CA PRO A 108 27.80 -4.15 13.21
C PRO A 108 28.15 -2.87 13.97
N ASP A 109 27.90 -1.71 13.37
CA ASP A 109 28.13 -0.39 13.97
C ASP A 109 27.03 0.03 14.96
N GLY A 110 26.00 -0.81 15.12
CA GLY A 110 24.84 -0.54 15.98
C GLY A 110 23.69 0.19 15.28
N TRP A 111 23.87 0.62 14.00
CA TRP A 111 22.77 1.22 13.26
C TRP A 111 21.65 0.20 13.03
N SER A 112 20.41 0.64 13.21
CA SER A 112 19.26 -0.24 13.21
C SER A 112 18.08 0.38 12.46
N ILE A 113 17.26 -0.49 11.86
CA ILE A 113 15.99 -0.12 11.24
C ILE A 113 14.88 -0.84 11.99
N TYR A 114 13.91 -0.06 12.44
CA TYR A 114 12.68 -0.55 13.02
C TYR A 114 11.59 -0.53 11.95
N ALA A 115 10.93 -1.68 11.77
CA ALA A 115 9.85 -1.82 10.81
C ALA A 115 8.80 -2.83 11.28
N VAL A 116 7.54 -2.56 10.99
CA VAL A 116 6.40 -3.44 11.28
C VAL A 116 5.61 -3.65 9.99
N HIS A 117 5.54 -4.89 9.51
CA HIS A 117 4.88 -5.28 8.25
C HIS A 117 5.30 -4.43 7.04
N GLY A 118 6.60 -4.12 6.92
CA GLY A 118 7.17 -3.31 5.84
C GLY A 118 7.16 -1.81 6.10
N VAL A 119 6.38 -1.32 7.05
CA VAL A 119 6.34 0.10 7.40
C VAL A 119 7.51 0.44 8.31
N ARG A 120 8.38 1.35 7.85
CA ARG A 120 9.46 1.87 8.67
C ARG A 120 8.89 2.78 9.75
N VAL A 121 9.28 2.53 10.99
CA VAL A 121 8.83 3.26 12.18
C VAL A 121 10.03 3.67 13.04
N SER A 122 9.80 4.55 14.01
CA SER A 122 10.82 4.87 15.01
C SER A 122 10.98 3.73 16.02
N GLU A 123 12.17 3.63 16.63
CA GLU A 123 12.42 2.72 17.75
C GLU A 123 11.35 2.84 18.85
N ARG A 124 10.95 4.08 19.17
CA ARG A 124 9.96 4.38 20.19
C ARG A 124 8.61 3.70 19.93
N ILE A 125 8.19 3.60 18.66
CA ILE A 125 6.93 2.94 18.29
C ILE A 125 6.98 1.45 18.58
N VAL A 126 8.13 0.83 18.36
CA VAL A 126 8.30 -0.61 18.60
C VAL A 126 8.52 -0.90 20.08
N MET A 127 9.41 -0.16 20.74
CA MET A 127 9.90 -0.46 22.09
C MET A 127 9.05 0.17 23.19
N HIS A 128 8.50 1.36 22.95
CA HIS A 128 7.82 2.18 23.95
C HIS A 128 6.57 2.85 23.42
N PRO A 129 5.63 2.11 22.80
CA PRO A 129 4.40 2.72 22.23
C PRO A 129 3.55 3.40 23.29
N GLU A 130 3.61 2.96 24.53
CA GLU A 130 2.89 3.56 25.68
C GLU A 130 3.38 4.98 26.02
N SER A 131 4.57 5.36 25.59
CA SER A 131 5.19 6.65 25.89
C SER A 131 4.60 7.83 25.08
N PHE A 132 3.88 7.56 23.99
CA PHE A 132 3.26 8.60 23.19
C PHE A 132 2.16 9.33 23.96
N THR A 133 2.18 10.66 23.89
CA THR A 133 1.11 11.50 24.44
C THR A 133 -0.06 11.59 23.48
N SER A 134 -1.24 11.96 23.98
CA SER A 134 -2.42 12.21 23.13
C SER A 134 -2.16 13.29 22.08
N GLU A 135 -1.34 14.29 22.42
CA GLU A 135 -1.00 15.37 21.49
C GLU A 135 -0.09 14.90 20.35
N GLU A 136 0.90 14.06 20.64
CA GLU A 136 1.75 13.46 19.61
C GLU A 136 0.95 12.57 18.66
N LEU A 137 0.05 11.75 19.19
CA LEU A 137 -0.84 10.90 18.39
C LEU A 137 -1.79 11.72 17.52
N ALA A 138 -2.31 12.83 18.05
CA ALA A 138 -3.17 13.73 17.28
C ALA A 138 -2.43 14.41 16.12
N LYS A 139 -1.13 14.70 16.29
CA LYS A 139 -0.29 15.37 15.27
C LYS A 139 0.32 14.43 14.24
N GLU A 140 0.35 13.10 14.49
CA GLU A 140 0.93 12.14 13.53
C GLU A 140 0.18 12.20 12.19
N PRO A 141 0.83 12.57 11.08
CA PRO A 141 0.15 12.70 9.79
C PRO A 141 -0.04 11.37 9.07
N ASN A 142 0.79 10.36 9.36
CA ASN A 142 0.79 9.10 8.64
C ASN A 142 -0.19 8.10 9.27
N SER A 143 -1.24 7.74 8.53
CA SER A 143 -2.28 6.80 8.98
C SER A 143 -1.74 5.39 9.25
N GLU A 144 -0.74 4.93 8.49
CA GLU A 144 -0.12 3.62 8.69
C GLU A 144 0.70 3.60 9.99
N VAL A 145 1.40 4.68 10.29
CA VAL A 145 2.10 4.83 11.57
C VAL A 145 1.10 4.82 12.73
N LEU A 146 -0.02 5.55 12.61
CA LEU A 146 -1.09 5.53 13.60
C LEU A 146 -1.71 4.14 13.77
N ARG A 147 -1.89 3.42 12.67
CA ARG A 147 -2.36 2.02 12.69
C ARG A 147 -1.41 1.15 13.50
N ILE A 148 -0.12 1.23 13.22
CA ILE A 148 0.90 0.44 13.95
C ILE A 148 0.90 0.78 15.44
N ILE A 149 0.85 2.07 15.80
CA ILE A 149 0.77 2.48 17.21
C ILE A 149 -0.49 1.93 17.87
N GLY A 150 -1.64 2.00 17.19
CA GLY A 150 -2.91 1.47 17.68
C GLY A 150 -2.90 -0.05 17.86
N GLU A 151 -2.29 -0.79 16.95
CA GLU A 151 -2.10 -2.25 17.05
C GLU A 151 -1.15 -2.61 18.21
N ARG A 152 -0.08 -1.85 18.36
CA ARG A 152 0.91 -2.06 19.44
C ARG A 152 0.36 -1.77 20.83
N LEU A 153 -0.41 -0.68 20.99
CA LEU A 153 -1.06 -0.30 22.24
C LEU A 153 -2.31 -1.15 22.54
N GLY A 154 -2.94 -1.69 21.51
CA GLY A 154 -4.32 -2.12 21.55
C GLY A 154 -5.27 -0.93 21.32
N TRP A 155 -6.23 -1.11 20.42
CA TRP A 155 -7.12 -0.01 19.98
C TRP A 155 -7.93 0.63 21.12
N SER A 156 -8.30 -0.13 22.16
CA SER A 156 -8.99 0.43 23.32
C SER A 156 -8.10 1.44 24.05
N VAL A 157 -6.86 1.04 24.35
CA VAL A 157 -5.88 1.89 25.04
C VAL A 157 -5.53 3.12 24.20
N PHE A 158 -5.38 2.94 22.88
CA PHE A 158 -5.13 4.04 21.96
C PHE A 158 -6.25 5.10 22.01
N LEU A 159 -7.51 4.64 21.89
CA LEU A 159 -8.68 5.52 21.89
C LEU A 159 -8.88 6.22 23.24
N ASP A 160 -8.72 5.49 24.34
CA ASP A 160 -8.76 6.06 25.69
C ASP A 160 -7.67 7.13 25.86
N LYS A 161 -6.47 6.87 25.34
CA LYS A 161 -5.34 7.77 25.43
C LYS A 161 -5.56 9.08 24.67
N ILE A 162 -6.19 9.06 23.52
CA ILE A 162 -6.55 10.27 22.79
C ILE A 162 -7.84 10.92 23.32
N GLY A 163 -8.52 10.29 24.27
CA GLY A 163 -9.80 10.77 24.81
C GLY A 163 -10.94 10.69 23.80
N ALA A 164 -10.93 9.68 22.94
CA ALA A 164 -11.93 9.51 21.90
C ALA A 164 -13.25 8.99 22.47
N VAL A 165 -14.34 9.62 22.06
CA VAL A 165 -15.72 9.19 22.37
C VAL A 165 -16.46 8.92 21.06
N VAL A 166 -17.24 7.86 21.02
CA VAL A 166 -18.10 7.55 19.87
C VAL A 166 -19.27 8.52 19.85
N VAL A 167 -19.42 9.28 18.79
CA VAL A 167 -20.51 10.24 18.61
C VAL A 167 -21.58 9.74 17.66
N ASP A 168 -21.22 8.85 16.73
CA ASP A 168 -22.17 8.24 15.81
C ASP A 168 -21.65 6.89 15.30
N THR A 169 -22.58 5.98 14.96
CA THR A 169 -22.26 4.64 14.44
C THR A 169 -23.12 4.34 13.21
N TYR A 170 -22.47 3.83 12.18
CA TYR A 170 -23.11 3.35 10.95
C TYR A 170 -22.65 1.94 10.63
N VAL A 171 -23.59 1.04 10.38
CA VAL A 171 -23.31 -0.31 9.88
C VAL A 171 -23.69 -0.38 8.42
N ASP A 172 -22.72 -0.66 7.56
CA ASP A 172 -22.94 -0.81 6.14
C ASP A 172 -23.81 -2.06 5.89
N PRO A 173 -25.00 -1.91 5.24
CA PRO A 173 -25.94 -3.02 5.09
C PRO A 173 -25.43 -4.14 4.17
N ASP A 174 -24.53 -3.82 3.24
CA ASP A 174 -24.02 -4.76 2.24
C ASP A 174 -22.78 -5.48 2.76
N THR A 175 -21.79 -4.72 3.25
CA THR A 175 -20.50 -5.26 3.68
C THR A 175 -20.46 -5.68 5.15
N LYS A 176 -21.44 -5.26 5.96
CA LYS A 176 -21.47 -5.43 7.42
C LYS A 176 -20.31 -4.75 8.16
N LEU A 177 -19.55 -3.89 7.48
CA LEU A 177 -18.53 -3.07 8.10
C LEU A 177 -19.18 -2.07 9.06
N VAL A 178 -18.56 -1.89 10.21
CA VAL A 178 -18.99 -0.92 11.21
C VAL A 178 -18.11 0.32 11.12
N TYR A 179 -18.73 1.47 10.94
CA TYR A 179 -18.07 2.78 10.94
C TYR A 179 -18.52 3.53 12.18
N GLU A 180 -17.57 4.07 12.92
CA GLU A 180 -17.83 4.85 14.11
C GLU A 180 -17.13 6.21 13.97
N LEU A 181 -17.91 7.29 14.04
CA LEU A 181 -17.37 8.62 14.12
C LEU A 181 -16.98 8.90 15.57
N LEU A 182 -15.74 9.27 15.77
CA LEU A 182 -15.17 9.57 17.06
C LEU A 182 -14.87 11.07 17.15
N ASP A 183 -15.17 11.67 18.29
CA ASP A 183 -14.73 13.01 18.65
C ASP A 183 -13.84 12.92 19.88
N LEU A 184 -13.07 13.96 20.18
CA LEU A 184 -12.31 14.02 21.41
C LEU A 184 -13.19 14.65 22.51
N ALA A 185 -13.18 14.05 23.70
CA ALA A 185 -13.95 14.52 24.84
C ALA A 185 -13.59 15.98 25.21
N GLU A 186 -12.31 16.35 25.01
CA GLU A 186 -11.79 17.70 25.18
C GLU A 186 -11.19 18.21 23.87
N ARG A 187 -11.96 18.95 23.10
CA ARG A 187 -11.47 19.58 21.86
C ARG A 187 -10.64 20.81 22.19
N LYS A 188 -9.45 20.90 21.61
CA LYS A 188 -8.53 22.04 21.79
C LYS A 188 -8.80 23.20 20.81
N GLY A 189 -9.64 22.98 19.79
CA GLY A 189 -9.98 24.00 18.80
C GLY A 189 -10.97 23.49 17.75
N PRO A 190 -11.54 24.41 16.94
CA PRO A 190 -12.52 24.06 15.92
C PRO A 190 -11.92 23.18 14.80
N ASP A 191 -10.64 23.38 14.48
CA ASP A 191 -9.96 22.67 13.38
C ASP A 191 -9.42 21.30 13.79
N GLN A 192 -9.59 20.90 15.05
CA GLN A 192 -9.14 19.60 15.53
C GLN A 192 -9.93 18.48 14.84
N PRO A 193 -9.26 17.55 14.14
CA PRO A 193 -9.93 16.52 13.35
C PRO A 193 -10.81 15.63 14.21
N ARG A 194 -11.88 15.14 13.64
CA ARG A 194 -12.58 13.93 14.08
C ARG A 194 -11.89 12.69 13.56
N TRP A 195 -12.28 11.55 14.06
CA TRP A 195 -11.71 10.28 13.67
C TRP A 195 -12.80 9.35 13.18
N LEU A 196 -12.52 8.62 12.12
CA LEU A 196 -13.39 7.55 11.64
C LEU A 196 -12.74 6.21 11.93
N ARG A 197 -13.33 5.45 12.84
CA ARG A 197 -12.97 4.06 13.08
C ARG A 197 -13.77 3.14 12.18
N LYS A 198 -13.07 2.28 11.44
CA LYS A 198 -13.66 1.23 10.63
C LYS A 198 -13.28 -0.11 11.24
N ARG A 199 -14.26 -0.94 11.54
CA ARG A 199 -14.07 -2.31 12.01
C ARG A 199 -14.61 -3.28 10.97
N SER A 200 -13.78 -4.24 10.56
CA SER A 200 -14.21 -5.35 9.73
C SER A 200 -14.93 -6.40 10.57
N PRO A 201 -15.84 -7.21 9.98
CA PRO A 201 -16.31 -8.42 10.63
C PRO A 201 -15.13 -9.31 11.01
N LYS A 202 -15.34 -10.14 12.03
CA LYS A 202 -14.35 -11.15 12.44
C LYS A 202 -13.92 -12.00 11.25
N LEU A 203 -12.61 -12.08 11.04
CA LEU A 203 -12.02 -12.99 10.07
C LEU A 203 -12.03 -14.43 10.59
N LEU A 204 -11.69 -15.38 9.72
CA LEU A 204 -11.65 -16.81 10.10
C LEU A 204 -10.61 -17.10 11.19
N ASP A 205 -9.58 -16.29 11.33
CA ASP A 205 -8.57 -16.37 12.39
C ASP A 205 -9.03 -15.70 13.71
N GLY A 206 -10.24 -15.14 13.73
CA GLY A 206 -10.80 -14.46 14.88
C GLY A 206 -10.38 -13.00 15.03
N SER A 207 -9.51 -12.48 14.17
CA SER A 207 -9.09 -11.08 14.16
C SER A 207 -10.21 -10.16 13.66
N GLU A 208 -10.25 -8.93 14.18
CA GLU A 208 -11.14 -7.86 13.74
C GLU A 208 -10.28 -6.68 13.26
N PRO A 209 -9.87 -6.66 11.98
CA PRO A 209 -9.09 -5.55 11.46
C PRO A 209 -9.77 -4.21 11.73
N THR A 210 -9.04 -3.33 12.40
CA THR A 210 -9.51 -2.01 12.80
C THR A 210 -8.62 -0.96 12.17
N TYR A 211 -9.24 0.05 11.55
CA TYR A 211 -8.55 1.19 10.97
C TYR A 211 -9.13 2.46 11.58
N VAL A 212 -8.26 3.41 11.88
CA VAL A 212 -8.65 4.71 12.45
C VAL A 212 -7.99 5.80 11.63
N GLU A 213 -8.80 6.71 11.09
CA GLU A 213 -8.37 7.73 10.14
C GLU A 213 -8.92 9.09 10.54
N LYS A 214 -8.14 10.14 10.29
CA LYS A 214 -8.58 11.53 10.53
C LYS A 214 -9.57 11.95 9.45
N VAL A 215 -10.63 12.61 9.89
CA VAL A 215 -11.67 13.18 9.03
C VAL A 215 -11.97 14.62 9.43
N HIS A 216 -12.66 15.35 8.54
CA HIS A 216 -12.95 16.76 8.77
C HIS A 216 -13.73 16.98 10.09
N PRO A 217 -13.38 18.02 10.87
CA PRO A 217 -13.97 18.29 12.19
C PRO A 217 -15.48 18.50 12.18
N ASP A 218 -16.03 19.04 11.11
CA ASP A 218 -17.45 19.39 11.00
C ASP A 218 -18.35 18.24 10.49
N LEU A 219 -17.78 17.04 10.26
CA LEU A 219 -18.59 15.88 9.91
C LEU A 219 -19.36 15.38 11.13
N THR A 220 -20.67 15.22 10.99
CA THR A 220 -21.57 14.94 12.11
C THR A 220 -22.02 13.50 12.24
N HIS A 221 -21.81 12.67 11.21
CA HIS A 221 -22.26 11.28 11.15
C HIS A 221 -21.18 10.38 10.59
N ALA A 222 -21.13 9.13 11.04
CA ALA A 222 -20.16 8.14 10.57
C ALA A 222 -20.29 7.86 9.06
N ILE A 223 -21.53 7.79 8.54
CA ILE A 223 -21.75 7.65 7.11
C ILE A 223 -21.31 8.90 6.32
N ALA A 224 -21.48 10.08 6.88
CA ALA A 224 -21.00 11.33 6.28
C ALA A 224 -19.46 11.32 6.18
N ALA A 225 -18.80 10.90 7.25
CA ALA A 225 -17.34 10.80 7.31
C ALA A 225 -16.82 9.79 6.28
N ARG A 226 -17.43 8.60 6.21
CA ARG A 226 -17.13 7.60 5.17
C ARG A 226 -17.30 8.15 3.76
N ASN A 227 -18.41 8.82 3.47
CA ASN A 227 -18.70 9.35 2.13
C ASN A 227 -17.79 10.53 1.77
N TRP A 228 -17.42 11.36 2.74
CA TRP A 228 -16.50 12.48 2.54
C TRP A 228 -15.11 12.04 2.05
N GLN A 229 -14.65 10.87 2.45
CA GLN A 229 -13.35 10.32 2.05
C GLN A 229 -13.27 9.91 0.57
N PHE A 230 -14.41 9.78 -0.13
CA PHE A 230 -14.46 9.30 -1.50
C PHE A 230 -15.07 10.32 -2.43
N ARG A 231 -14.67 10.28 -3.71
CA ARG A 231 -15.27 11.13 -4.76
C ARG A 231 -16.70 10.72 -5.05
N LYS A 232 -17.48 11.70 -5.46
CA LYS A 232 -18.80 11.48 -6.03
C LYS A 232 -18.69 10.82 -7.43
N PRO A 233 -19.78 10.20 -7.96
CA PRO A 233 -19.76 9.59 -9.30
C PRO A 233 -19.36 10.57 -10.42
N ASP A 234 -19.59 11.88 -10.24
CA ASP A 234 -19.14 12.92 -11.16
C ASP A 234 -17.64 13.23 -11.10
N GLY A 235 -16.91 12.58 -10.20
CA GLY A 235 -15.48 12.74 -9.99
C GLY A 235 -15.10 13.89 -9.06
N THR A 236 -16.06 14.66 -8.55
CA THR A 236 -15.81 15.75 -7.60
C THR A 236 -15.75 15.27 -6.16
N TRP A 237 -15.09 16.04 -5.31
CA TRP A 237 -15.10 15.78 -3.88
C TRP A 237 -16.38 16.32 -3.22
N PRO A 238 -17.05 15.56 -2.35
CA PRO A 238 -18.14 16.09 -1.57
C PRO A 238 -17.63 17.18 -0.61
N SER A 239 -18.31 18.31 -0.57
CA SER A 239 -18.11 19.27 0.51
C SER A 239 -18.57 18.66 1.84
N VAL A 240 -18.12 19.23 2.97
CA VAL A 240 -18.59 18.80 4.31
C VAL A 240 -20.11 18.93 4.43
N LYS A 241 -20.66 20.04 3.90
CA LYS A 241 -22.12 20.26 3.89
C LYS A 241 -22.86 19.16 3.12
N GLU A 242 -22.40 18.83 1.93
CA GLU A 242 -23.00 17.75 1.11
C GLU A 242 -22.88 16.40 1.82
N ALA A 243 -21.72 16.08 2.40
CA ALA A 243 -21.52 14.85 3.14
C ALA A 243 -22.45 14.74 4.35
N ASN A 244 -22.64 15.82 5.12
CA ASN A 244 -23.54 15.86 6.27
C ASN A 244 -25.04 15.78 5.88
N LEU A 245 -25.41 16.28 4.69
CA LEU A 245 -26.77 16.13 4.16
C LEU A 245 -27.03 14.72 3.62
N SER A 246 -26.00 13.98 3.28
CA SER A 246 -26.06 12.62 2.70
C SER A 246 -26.78 11.58 3.56
N PRO A 247 -26.84 11.66 4.93
CA PRO A 247 -27.66 10.74 5.73
C PRO A 247 -29.17 10.86 5.45
N ALA A 248 -29.64 12.04 5.06
CA ALA A 248 -31.04 12.28 4.67
C ALA A 248 -31.29 11.94 3.19
N LEU A 249 -30.29 12.15 2.36
CA LEU A 249 -30.20 11.67 0.99
C LEU A 249 -29.52 10.29 1.03
N ARG A 250 -30.11 9.34 1.74
CA ARG A 250 -29.82 7.95 1.44
C ARG A 250 -29.89 7.86 -0.07
N PHE A 251 -28.82 7.37 -0.68
CA PHE A 251 -28.87 6.85 -2.04
C PHE A 251 -30.04 5.86 -2.24
N GLY A 252 -31.01 5.83 -1.34
CA GLY A 252 -32.18 4.97 -1.25
C GLY A 252 -33.45 5.47 -1.91
N CYS A 253 -33.62 6.77 -2.19
CA CYS A 253 -34.82 7.21 -2.91
C CYS A 253 -34.57 7.62 -4.37
N MET A 254 -33.34 7.95 -4.76
CA MET A 254 -32.90 7.88 -6.16
C MET A 254 -32.20 6.54 -6.46
N GLY A 255 -31.88 5.77 -5.42
CA GLY A 255 -30.97 4.64 -5.46
C GLY A 255 -31.54 3.33 -5.95
N GLU A 256 -32.83 3.13 -6.03
CA GLU A 256 -33.33 1.91 -6.67
C GLU A 256 -33.37 2.01 -8.19
N MET A 257 -33.61 3.20 -8.76
CA MET A 257 -33.48 3.39 -10.20
C MET A 257 -32.07 3.57 -10.71
N MET A 258 -31.13 4.08 -9.86
CA MET A 258 -29.70 4.19 -10.21
C MET A 258 -28.87 2.98 -9.74
N LYS A 259 -29.37 2.13 -8.86
CA LYS A 259 -28.71 0.86 -8.48
C LYS A 259 -28.60 -0.14 -9.63
N GLU A 260 -29.44 -0.01 -10.65
CA GLU A 260 -29.31 -0.80 -11.89
C GLU A 260 -28.31 -0.21 -12.90
N MET A 261 -27.86 1.04 -12.76
CA MET A 261 -27.14 1.73 -13.84
C MET A 261 -25.63 1.92 -13.62
N MET A 262 -25.12 2.07 -12.41
CA MET A 262 -23.65 2.16 -12.21
C MET A 262 -23.25 1.64 -10.83
N LYS A 263 -22.31 0.71 -10.79
CA LYS A 263 -21.77 0.19 -9.53
C LYS A 263 -20.50 0.94 -9.14
N VAL A 264 -20.38 1.20 -7.84
CA VAL A 264 -19.19 1.77 -7.22
C VAL A 264 -18.50 0.65 -6.45
N TYR A 265 -17.29 0.34 -6.84
CA TYR A 265 -16.44 -0.64 -6.14
C TYR A 265 -15.46 0.12 -5.25
N ARG A 266 -15.30 -0.31 -4.01
CA ARG A 266 -14.33 0.21 -3.08
C ARG A 266 -13.43 -0.92 -2.60
N HIS A 267 -12.14 -0.75 -2.80
CA HIS A 267 -11.15 -1.74 -2.44
C HIS A 267 -10.00 -1.02 -1.71
N GLY A 268 -10.04 -1.04 -0.38
CA GLY A 268 -9.12 -0.25 0.44
C GLY A 268 -9.27 1.24 0.15
N ASP A 269 -8.18 1.83 -0.32
CA ASP A 269 -8.07 3.26 -0.63
C ASP A 269 -8.53 3.61 -2.05
N VAL A 270 -8.77 2.60 -2.89
CA VAL A 270 -9.18 2.78 -4.29
C VAL A 270 -10.68 2.71 -4.43
N GLN A 271 -11.22 3.66 -5.17
CA GLN A 271 -12.60 3.68 -5.65
C GLN A 271 -12.61 3.48 -7.16
N LEU A 272 -13.46 2.59 -7.63
CA LEU A 272 -13.73 2.33 -9.04
C LEU A 272 -15.21 2.57 -9.30
N ASP A 273 -15.52 3.59 -10.12
CA ASP A 273 -16.88 3.89 -10.54
C ASP A 273 -17.10 3.36 -11.96
N GLU A 274 -18.11 2.54 -12.18
CA GLU A 274 -18.52 2.14 -13.53
C GLU A 274 -18.88 3.39 -14.34
N THR A 275 -18.57 3.40 -15.62
CA THR A 275 -18.90 4.51 -16.52
C THR A 275 -19.74 4.03 -17.70
N GLU A 276 -20.43 4.94 -18.36
CA GLU A 276 -21.12 4.69 -19.64
C GLU A 276 -20.17 4.90 -20.84
N LEU A 277 -18.88 5.12 -20.60
CA LEU A 277 -17.91 5.35 -21.67
C LEU A 277 -17.67 4.05 -22.44
N GLU A 278 -17.86 4.10 -23.73
CA GLU A 278 -17.48 3.02 -24.66
C GLU A 278 -16.02 3.16 -25.13
N THR A 279 -15.51 4.38 -25.15
CA THR A 279 -14.14 4.70 -25.59
C THR A 279 -13.46 5.67 -24.62
N ILE A 280 -12.13 5.64 -24.61
CA ILE A 280 -11.33 6.60 -23.82
C ILE A 280 -11.42 7.98 -24.49
N PRO A 281 -11.81 9.04 -23.76
CA PRO A 281 -11.89 10.39 -24.31
C PRO A 281 -10.52 10.96 -24.71
N ASP A 282 -10.52 11.93 -25.62
CA ASP A 282 -9.31 12.58 -26.08
C ASP A 282 -8.52 13.26 -24.96
N GLY A 283 -7.21 13.20 -25.09
CA GLY A 283 -6.27 13.78 -24.14
C GLY A 283 -5.91 12.89 -22.94
N PHE A 284 -6.51 11.70 -22.83
CA PHE A 284 -6.01 10.67 -21.93
C PHE A 284 -4.89 9.87 -22.60
N VAL A 285 -3.82 9.63 -21.86
CA VAL A 285 -2.62 8.90 -22.33
C VAL A 285 -2.52 7.60 -21.53
N ILE A 286 -2.21 6.52 -22.23
CA ILE A 286 -2.01 5.22 -21.60
C ILE A 286 -0.77 5.26 -20.68
N VAL A 287 -0.91 4.71 -19.49
CA VAL A 287 0.20 4.48 -18.56
C VAL A 287 0.74 3.09 -18.87
N PRO A 288 2.02 2.95 -19.26
CA PRO A 288 2.59 1.63 -19.53
C PRO A 288 2.50 0.71 -18.31
N ASP A 289 2.22 -0.56 -18.57
CA ASP A 289 2.27 -1.58 -17.53
C ASP A 289 3.67 -1.63 -16.92
N GLY A 290 3.72 -1.60 -15.59
CA GLY A 290 4.95 -1.85 -14.85
C GLY A 290 5.23 -3.35 -14.72
N ASP A 291 6.35 -3.66 -14.13
CA ASP A 291 6.75 -5.04 -13.84
C ASP A 291 5.75 -5.79 -12.95
N ARG A 292 4.98 -5.07 -12.14
CA ARG A 292 3.93 -5.61 -11.27
C ARG A 292 2.52 -5.56 -11.89
N GLY A 293 2.42 -5.31 -13.21
CA GLY A 293 1.16 -5.12 -13.93
C GLY A 293 0.65 -3.69 -13.87
N VAL A 294 -0.68 -3.52 -13.97
CA VAL A 294 -1.35 -2.22 -13.93
C VAL A 294 -1.56 -1.78 -12.49
N ILE A 295 -0.85 -0.76 -12.04
CA ILE A 295 -0.92 -0.23 -10.66
C ILE A 295 -1.90 0.94 -10.62
N LEU A 296 -2.97 0.83 -9.80
CA LEU A 296 -3.97 1.86 -9.61
C LEU A 296 -3.57 2.85 -8.51
N ALA A 297 -3.09 2.33 -7.41
CA ALA A 297 -2.55 3.09 -6.29
C ALA A 297 -1.49 2.27 -5.57
N GLU A 298 -0.52 2.96 -4.98
CA GLU A 298 0.59 2.37 -4.21
C GLU A 298 0.72 3.12 -2.88
N GLY A 299 0.80 2.38 -1.78
CA GLY A 299 0.99 2.94 -0.45
C GLY A 299 2.43 3.41 -0.26
N GLU A 300 2.61 4.69 0.08
CA GLU A 300 3.93 5.31 0.24
C GLU A 300 4.79 4.64 1.32
N ALA A 301 4.17 4.16 2.38
CA ALA A 301 4.88 3.59 3.53
C ALA A 301 5.14 2.08 3.41
N THR A 302 4.27 1.34 2.72
CA THR A 302 4.28 -0.13 2.68
C THR A 302 4.74 -0.71 1.35
N GLY A 303 4.66 0.09 0.27
CA GLY A 303 4.84 -0.41 -1.10
C GLY A 303 3.76 -1.41 -1.55
N HIS A 304 2.68 -1.58 -0.76
CA HIS A 304 1.51 -2.35 -1.15
C HIS A 304 0.82 -1.66 -2.32
N ALA A 305 0.25 -2.42 -3.23
CA ALA A 305 -0.35 -1.86 -4.41
C ALA A 305 -1.70 -2.48 -4.76
N HIS A 306 -2.66 -1.62 -5.10
CA HIS A 306 -3.85 -2.02 -5.80
C HIS A 306 -3.49 -2.24 -7.26
N ARG A 307 -3.49 -3.48 -7.72
CA ARG A 307 -2.94 -3.86 -9.04
C ARG A 307 -3.79 -4.88 -9.78
N LEU A 308 -3.62 -4.88 -11.08
CA LEU A 308 -4.18 -5.87 -11.99
C LEU A 308 -3.06 -6.56 -12.77
N PRO A 309 -3.21 -7.85 -13.13
CA PRO A 309 -2.23 -8.54 -13.95
C PRO A 309 -1.98 -7.82 -15.28
N ALA A 310 -0.74 -7.81 -15.75
CA ALA A 310 -0.38 -7.21 -17.03
C ALA A 310 -1.23 -7.78 -18.17
N GLY A 311 -1.62 -6.91 -19.12
CA GLY A 311 -2.46 -7.27 -20.25
C GLY A 311 -3.91 -7.66 -19.91
N SER A 312 -4.37 -7.39 -18.67
CA SER A 312 -5.77 -7.59 -18.29
C SER A 312 -6.60 -6.31 -18.33
N ALA A 313 -5.93 -5.16 -18.24
CA ALA A 313 -6.53 -3.84 -18.27
C ALA A 313 -5.52 -2.80 -18.77
N GLU A 314 -5.99 -1.61 -19.08
CA GLU A 314 -5.20 -0.45 -19.51
C GLU A 314 -5.57 0.75 -18.63
N LEU A 315 -4.57 1.37 -18.02
CA LEU A 315 -4.75 2.58 -17.20
C LEU A 315 -4.45 3.82 -18.05
N TYR A 316 -5.31 4.82 -17.97
CA TYR A 316 -5.18 6.07 -18.69
C TYR A 316 -5.20 7.27 -17.74
N ARG A 317 -4.30 8.22 -17.94
CA ARG A 317 -4.22 9.47 -17.18
C ARG A 317 -4.23 10.68 -18.11
N LYS A 318 -4.74 11.80 -17.62
CA LYS A 318 -4.74 13.08 -18.34
C LYS A 318 -4.04 14.13 -17.47
N PRO A 319 -3.07 14.89 -18.00
CA PRO A 319 -2.43 15.98 -17.27
C PRO A 319 -3.45 16.97 -16.69
N GLY A 320 -3.30 17.32 -15.42
CA GLY A 320 -4.21 18.25 -14.72
C GLY A 320 -5.57 17.65 -14.32
N VAL A 321 -5.78 16.36 -14.53
CA VAL A 321 -6.99 15.64 -14.07
C VAL A 321 -6.55 14.58 -13.06
N GLU A 322 -7.06 14.65 -11.83
CA GLU A 322 -6.69 13.74 -10.75
C GLU A 322 -7.26 12.32 -10.92
N THR A 323 -8.43 12.20 -11.56
CA THR A 323 -9.06 10.90 -11.82
C THR A 323 -8.45 10.23 -13.04
N ALA A 324 -8.12 8.94 -12.90
CA ALA A 324 -7.71 8.11 -14.02
C ALA A 324 -8.89 7.32 -14.60
N LEU A 325 -8.71 6.76 -15.80
CA LEU A 325 -9.64 5.81 -16.41
C LEU A 325 -8.96 4.45 -16.54
N LEU A 326 -9.66 3.40 -16.14
CA LEU A 326 -9.23 2.02 -16.22
C LEU A 326 -10.12 1.28 -17.22
N ARG A 327 -9.58 0.84 -18.33
CA ARG A 327 -10.26 -0.03 -19.28
C ARG A 327 -9.91 -1.47 -18.97
N VAL A 328 -10.86 -2.23 -18.44
CA VAL A 328 -10.71 -3.66 -18.18
C VAL A 328 -11.02 -4.42 -19.48
N LEU A 329 -10.07 -5.24 -19.94
CA LEU A 329 -10.14 -5.94 -21.22
C LEU A 329 -10.79 -7.33 -21.11
N LYS A 330 -10.66 -7.98 -19.96
CA LYS A 330 -11.22 -9.31 -19.66
C LYS A 330 -11.58 -9.40 -18.17
N PRO A 331 -12.50 -10.28 -17.76
CA PRO A 331 -12.82 -10.47 -16.34
C PRO A 331 -11.55 -10.72 -15.54
N VAL A 332 -11.34 -9.96 -14.47
CA VAL A 332 -10.11 -9.96 -13.66
C VAL A 332 -10.41 -9.58 -12.21
N ASN A 333 -9.58 -10.01 -11.29
CA ASN A 333 -9.65 -9.58 -9.90
C ASN A 333 -8.62 -8.48 -9.62
N LEU A 334 -9.08 -7.37 -9.04
CA LEU A 334 -8.20 -6.39 -8.41
C LEU A 334 -7.55 -7.04 -7.20
N GLN A 335 -6.23 -6.95 -7.13
CA GLN A 335 -5.38 -7.57 -6.11
C GLN A 335 -4.80 -6.51 -5.19
N HIS A 336 -4.68 -6.85 -3.93
CA HIS A 336 -3.96 -6.08 -2.91
C HIS A 336 -3.43 -7.04 -1.85
N GLU A 337 -2.35 -6.69 -1.21
CA GLU A 337 -1.66 -7.54 -0.24
C GLU A 337 -2.49 -7.78 1.04
N GLU A 338 -3.37 -6.83 1.41
CA GLU A 338 -4.16 -6.88 2.66
C GLU A 338 -5.67 -7.01 2.45
N HIS A 339 -6.14 -6.82 1.22
CA HIS A 339 -7.57 -6.88 0.91
C HIS A 339 -7.89 -8.13 0.09
N GLY A 340 -9.07 -8.69 0.30
CA GLY A 340 -9.56 -9.78 -0.54
C GLY A 340 -9.72 -9.35 -2.01
N PRO A 341 -9.76 -10.29 -2.96
CA PRO A 341 -9.85 -9.98 -4.39
C PRO A 341 -11.16 -9.26 -4.74
N GLY A 342 -11.05 -8.18 -5.52
CA GLY A 342 -12.18 -7.41 -6.04
C GLY A 342 -12.48 -7.77 -7.50
N PRO A 343 -13.58 -8.50 -7.82
CA PRO A 343 -13.88 -8.89 -9.20
C PRO A 343 -14.33 -7.70 -10.05
N LEU A 344 -13.69 -7.53 -11.20
CA LEU A 344 -14.00 -6.51 -12.20
C LEU A 344 -14.42 -7.16 -13.52
N ARG A 345 -15.43 -6.57 -14.18
CA ARG A 345 -15.89 -6.97 -15.50
C ARG A 345 -15.29 -6.08 -16.60
N PRO A 346 -15.25 -6.54 -17.88
CA PRO A 346 -14.78 -5.73 -19.00
C PRO A 346 -15.65 -4.49 -19.18
N MET A 347 -15.09 -3.32 -18.90
CA MET A 347 -15.68 -2.00 -19.15
C MET A 347 -14.67 -0.90 -18.78
N ILE A 348 -15.06 0.36 -18.91
CA ILE A 348 -14.27 1.50 -18.46
C ILE A 348 -14.75 1.93 -17.08
N TYR A 349 -13.81 2.04 -16.14
CA TYR A 349 -14.03 2.54 -14.80
C TYR A 349 -13.32 3.87 -14.61
N ARG A 350 -13.93 4.77 -13.84
CA ARG A 350 -13.21 5.92 -13.27
C ARG A 350 -12.50 5.46 -12.01
N VAL A 351 -11.22 5.77 -11.92
CA VAL A 351 -10.36 5.41 -10.79
C VAL A 351 -10.11 6.64 -9.94
N GLY A 352 -10.40 6.55 -8.66
CA GLY A 352 -10.07 7.55 -7.65
C GLY A 352 -9.45 6.91 -6.42
N THR A 353 -8.77 7.70 -5.62
CA THR A 353 -8.28 7.32 -4.29
C THR A 353 -9.07 8.05 -3.22
N LYS A 354 -9.14 7.52 -2.00
CA LYS A 354 -9.75 8.23 -0.87
C LYS A 354 -8.85 9.38 -0.42
N ARG A 355 -9.43 10.35 0.27
CA ARG A 355 -8.69 11.44 0.91
C ARG A 355 -8.72 11.30 2.43
N GLN A 356 -7.71 11.88 3.08
CA GLN A 356 -7.59 12.01 4.53
C GLN A 356 -7.54 13.50 4.90
N TYR A 357 -7.98 13.84 6.11
CA TYR A 357 -7.90 15.19 6.62
C TYR A 357 -6.50 15.50 7.18
N THR A 358 -5.95 16.64 6.80
CA THR A 358 -4.76 17.23 7.41
C THR A 358 -5.05 18.67 7.85
N GLU A 359 -4.46 19.09 8.96
CA GLU A 359 -4.69 20.42 9.53
C GLU A 359 -4.11 21.55 8.66
N SER A 360 -3.09 21.24 7.82
CA SER A 360 -2.38 22.22 7.00
C SER A 360 -3.07 22.54 5.67
N GLU A 361 -3.91 21.64 5.18
CA GLU A 361 -4.67 21.82 3.94
C GLU A 361 -6.02 21.18 4.14
N HIS A 362 -7.13 21.84 3.90
CA HIS A 362 -8.48 21.35 4.15
C HIS A 362 -8.85 20.00 3.49
N GLY A 363 -7.90 19.13 3.27
CA GLY A 363 -7.94 17.75 2.83
C GLY A 363 -6.75 17.42 1.94
N CYS A 364 -5.94 16.43 2.33
CA CYS A 364 -4.90 15.85 1.47
C CYS A 364 -5.43 14.67 0.69
N LEU A 365 -4.89 14.50 -0.52
CA LEU A 365 -4.99 13.26 -1.28
C LEU A 365 -3.96 12.25 -0.72
N LEU A 366 -4.36 11.03 -0.48
CA LEU A 366 -3.46 9.91 -0.21
C LEU A 366 -3.02 9.27 -1.51
#